data_7b30766be072ee314dec1c1a71764fff
#
_entry.id   7b30766be072ee314dec1c1a71764fff
#
_cell.length_a   1.000
_cell.length_b   1.000
_cell.length_c   1.000
_cell.angle_alpha   90.00
_cell.angle_beta   90.00
_cell.angle_gamma   90.00
#
_symmetry.space_group_name_H-M   'P 1'
#
loop_
_entity.id
_entity.type
_entity.pdbx_description
1 polymer ?
#
loop_
_entity_poly.entity_id
_entity_poly.type
_entity_poly.pdbx_seq_one_letter_code
_entity_poly.pdbx_strand_id
1 'polypeptide(L)'
;MVRPGDSVWSIARNFGVTPESIIDANKLGSSPELVIGQTLVIPSRERAYRVQVGDTIWSISRKFGVSPESIATLNDIQSPYIIYPGLVIRIPEKSKNYGYLEVNAFIQPSTPEKEKRVLGEAIEYLTYVTPFSHHVTADGGLTSLNDDTILQVARDNKVAALMSVTNISGDNFDTQLIDNILNNDQLQSTLISNILNLIKSKGYYGVVVDFERISPENREKYNNFLRKLVDALHPNYIVVTALAPKTYDVTTGSWHGAHDYNLYSILLVCQY
;
A
#
# COMPACT_ATOMS: atom_id res chain seq x y z
N MET A 1 0.36 17.63 -4.56
CA MET A 1 -0.50 18.48 -3.71
C MET A 1 -0.67 19.85 -4.33
N VAL A 2 -1.87 20.37 -4.30
CA VAL A 2 -2.26 21.71 -4.79
C VAL A 2 -1.59 22.78 -3.92
N ARG A 3 -1.01 23.79 -4.58
CA ARG A 3 -0.34 24.93 -3.94
C ARG A 3 -1.16 26.22 -4.14
N PRO A 4 -0.90 27.28 -3.37
CA PRO A 4 -1.54 28.58 -3.61
C PRO A 4 -1.30 29.06 -5.05
N GLY A 5 -2.38 29.46 -5.74
CA GLY A 5 -2.34 29.90 -7.14
C GLY A 5 -2.41 28.78 -8.20
N ASP A 6 -2.45 27.50 -7.77
CA ASP A 6 -2.66 26.40 -8.70
C ASP A 6 -4.10 26.36 -9.21
N SER A 7 -4.23 25.97 -10.47
CA SER A 7 -5.48 25.61 -11.12
C SER A 7 -5.29 24.28 -11.84
N VAL A 8 -6.39 23.59 -12.19
CA VAL A 8 -6.30 22.35 -12.97
C VAL A 8 -5.52 22.59 -14.27
N TRP A 9 -5.69 23.76 -14.90
CA TRP A 9 -4.98 24.13 -16.14
C TRP A 9 -3.48 24.34 -15.91
N SER A 10 -3.09 25.06 -14.84
CA SER A 10 -1.66 25.27 -14.54
C SER A 10 -0.99 23.95 -14.17
N ILE A 11 -1.66 23.09 -13.41
CA ILE A 11 -1.16 21.75 -13.05
C ILE A 11 -1.05 20.88 -14.31
N ALA A 12 -2.08 20.81 -15.14
CA ALA A 12 -2.07 20.05 -16.38
C ALA A 12 -0.92 20.46 -17.30
N ARG A 13 -0.70 21.77 -17.46
CA ARG A 13 0.43 22.30 -18.23
C ARG A 13 1.78 21.92 -17.65
N ASN A 14 1.95 21.99 -16.33
CA ASN A 14 3.19 21.64 -15.65
C ASN A 14 3.52 20.14 -15.76
N PHE A 15 2.50 19.30 -15.79
CA PHE A 15 2.66 17.85 -15.89
C PHE A 15 2.53 17.30 -17.31
N GLY A 16 2.21 18.17 -18.31
CA GLY A 16 2.12 17.76 -19.72
C GLY A 16 0.94 16.85 -20.01
N VAL A 17 -0.14 16.99 -19.26
CA VAL A 17 -1.42 16.25 -19.43
C VAL A 17 -2.54 17.25 -19.79
N THR A 18 -3.72 16.74 -20.14
CA THR A 18 -4.87 17.62 -20.38
C THR A 18 -5.60 17.94 -19.07
N PRO A 19 -6.20 19.14 -18.94
CA PRO A 19 -7.04 19.45 -17.78
C PRO A 19 -8.16 18.43 -17.57
N GLU A 20 -8.78 17.98 -18.65
CA GLU A 20 -9.85 17.00 -18.67
C GLU A 20 -9.39 15.67 -18.06
N SER A 21 -8.16 15.23 -18.38
CA SER A 21 -7.63 13.99 -17.81
C SER A 21 -7.43 14.07 -16.29
N ILE A 22 -7.04 15.24 -15.76
CA ILE A 22 -6.98 15.44 -14.30
C ILE A 22 -8.39 15.48 -13.70
N ILE A 23 -9.34 16.16 -14.35
CA ILE A 23 -10.74 16.24 -13.91
C ILE A 23 -11.32 14.82 -13.79
N ASP A 24 -11.18 14.02 -14.82
CA ASP A 24 -11.73 12.66 -14.89
C ASP A 24 -11.07 11.74 -13.86
N ALA A 25 -9.74 11.74 -13.76
CA ALA A 25 -9.00 10.90 -12.84
C ALA A 25 -9.31 11.19 -11.36
N ASN A 26 -9.73 12.43 -11.06
CA ASN A 26 -10.03 12.86 -9.70
C ASN A 26 -11.53 13.06 -9.45
N LYS A 27 -12.38 12.73 -10.42
CA LYS A 27 -13.85 12.92 -10.37
C LYS A 27 -14.24 14.35 -9.97
N LEU A 28 -13.52 15.33 -10.48
CA LEU A 28 -13.80 16.74 -10.23
C LEU A 28 -15.01 17.19 -11.06
N GLY A 29 -15.79 18.14 -10.54
CA GLY A 29 -16.93 18.70 -11.28
C GLY A 29 -16.50 19.50 -12.50
N SER A 30 -17.46 19.91 -13.33
CA SER A 30 -17.25 20.66 -14.58
C SER A 30 -16.59 22.04 -14.39
N SER A 31 -16.58 22.57 -13.16
CA SER A 31 -15.90 23.81 -12.80
C SER A 31 -15.10 23.58 -11.52
N PRO A 32 -13.97 22.87 -11.60
CA PRO A 32 -13.26 22.40 -10.42
C PRO A 32 -12.57 23.54 -9.67
N GLU A 33 -13.03 23.80 -8.45
CA GLU A 33 -12.30 24.58 -7.47
C GLU A 33 -11.36 23.62 -6.71
N LEU A 34 -10.05 23.92 -6.73
CA LEU A 34 -9.04 23.16 -6.02
C LEU A 34 -8.80 23.74 -4.63
N VAL A 35 -8.69 22.87 -3.64
CA VAL A 35 -8.35 23.24 -2.28
C VAL A 35 -6.82 23.15 -2.09
N ILE A 36 -6.22 24.18 -1.49
CA ILE A 36 -4.79 24.17 -1.16
C ILE A 36 -4.49 22.97 -0.25
N GLY A 37 -3.46 22.17 -0.60
CA GLY A 37 -3.15 20.93 0.09
C GLY A 37 -3.87 19.68 -0.43
N GLN A 38 -4.87 19.84 -1.30
CA GLN A 38 -5.54 18.71 -1.94
C GLN A 38 -4.55 17.86 -2.73
N THR A 39 -4.62 16.54 -2.56
CA THR A 39 -3.87 15.59 -3.39
C THR A 39 -4.66 15.32 -4.67
N LEU A 40 -4.00 15.39 -5.81
CA LEU A 40 -4.56 15.06 -7.11
C LEU A 40 -3.81 13.89 -7.73
N VAL A 41 -4.54 12.93 -8.26
CA VAL A 41 -4.01 11.94 -9.19
C VAL A 41 -3.72 12.64 -10.52
N ILE A 42 -2.47 12.64 -10.94
CA ILE A 42 -2.09 13.10 -12.26
C ILE A 42 -1.99 11.87 -13.15
N PRO A 43 -2.88 11.69 -14.12
CA PRO A 43 -2.83 10.52 -14.98
C PRO A 43 -1.51 10.48 -15.75
N SER A 44 -1.09 9.29 -16.13
CA SER A 44 0.21 9.04 -16.76
C SER A 44 0.46 9.98 -17.94
N ARG A 45 1.69 10.47 -18.04
CA ARG A 45 2.12 11.43 -19.09
C ARG A 45 2.08 10.74 -20.44
N GLU A 46 1.06 10.99 -21.22
CA GLU A 46 1.13 10.78 -22.65
C GLU A 46 2.08 11.85 -23.21
N ARG A 47 3.19 11.42 -23.79
CA ARG A 47 4.12 12.36 -24.43
C ARG A 47 3.57 12.71 -25.81
N ALA A 48 3.26 13.99 -26.03
CA ALA A 48 2.99 14.45 -27.39
C ALA A 48 4.29 14.42 -28.22
N TYR A 49 4.25 13.77 -29.37
CA TYR A 49 5.36 13.72 -30.31
C TYR A 49 4.92 14.21 -31.68
N ARG A 50 5.65 15.18 -32.23
CA ARG A 50 5.44 15.65 -33.59
C ARG A 50 6.24 14.81 -34.55
N VAL A 51 5.54 14.10 -35.42
CA VAL A 51 6.13 13.21 -36.45
C VAL A 51 7.07 14.02 -37.35
N GLN A 52 8.28 13.52 -37.54
CA GLN A 52 9.32 14.11 -38.38
C GLN A 52 9.34 13.43 -39.77
N VAL A 53 10.01 14.07 -40.73
CA VAL A 53 10.25 13.45 -42.05
C VAL A 53 11.05 12.15 -41.88
N GLY A 54 10.54 11.06 -42.42
CA GLY A 54 11.16 9.75 -42.31
C GLY A 54 10.75 8.91 -41.11
N ASP A 55 9.91 9.47 -40.21
CA ASP A 55 9.36 8.69 -39.11
C ASP A 55 8.32 7.68 -39.58
N THR A 56 8.35 6.53 -38.93
CA THR A 56 7.30 5.51 -38.98
C THR A 56 6.86 5.18 -37.56
N ILE A 57 5.67 4.63 -37.39
CA ILE A 57 5.23 4.15 -36.04
C ILE A 57 6.24 3.20 -35.42
N TRP A 58 6.89 2.37 -36.24
CA TRP A 58 7.95 1.46 -35.82
C TRP A 58 9.22 2.16 -35.33
N SER A 59 9.68 3.23 -36.03
CA SER A 59 10.85 3.99 -35.58
C SER A 59 10.55 4.76 -34.30
N ILE A 60 9.36 5.33 -34.20
CA ILE A 60 8.88 6.04 -33.01
C ILE A 60 8.72 5.09 -31.83
N SER A 61 8.13 3.91 -32.04
CA SER A 61 7.95 2.91 -31.00
C SER A 61 9.26 2.47 -30.37
N ARG A 62 10.29 2.22 -31.21
CA ARG A 62 11.66 1.92 -30.73
C ARG A 62 12.28 3.08 -29.96
N LYS A 63 12.10 4.32 -30.45
CA LYS A 63 12.63 5.52 -29.80
C LYS A 63 12.08 5.71 -28.38
N PHE A 64 10.82 5.38 -28.16
CA PHE A 64 10.14 5.55 -26.87
C PHE A 64 10.02 4.26 -26.05
N GLY A 65 10.40 3.11 -26.63
CA GLY A 65 10.36 1.82 -25.94
C GLY A 65 8.96 1.30 -25.64
N VAL A 66 8.00 1.59 -26.51
CA VAL A 66 6.60 1.17 -26.46
C VAL A 66 6.25 0.33 -27.69
N SER A 67 5.12 -0.39 -27.71
CA SER A 67 4.75 -1.15 -28.90
C SER A 67 4.14 -0.24 -29.98
N PRO A 68 4.30 -0.55 -31.28
CA PRO A 68 3.65 0.18 -32.36
C PRO A 68 2.13 0.18 -32.23
N GLU A 69 1.55 -0.96 -31.83
CA GLU A 69 0.12 -1.14 -31.62
C GLU A 69 -0.42 -0.22 -30.53
N SER A 70 0.35 -0.04 -29.43
CA SER A 70 -0.05 0.85 -28.34
C SER A 70 -0.10 2.32 -28.78
N ILE A 71 0.84 2.75 -29.62
CA ILE A 71 0.81 4.08 -30.24
C ILE A 71 -0.41 4.19 -31.17
N ALA A 72 -0.62 3.19 -32.02
CA ALA A 72 -1.69 3.19 -33.00
C ALA A 72 -3.07 3.26 -32.32
N THR A 73 -3.31 2.41 -31.33
CA THR A 73 -4.56 2.38 -30.54
C THR A 73 -4.83 3.69 -29.84
N LEU A 74 -3.79 4.25 -29.18
CA LEU A 74 -3.92 5.52 -28.43
C LEU A 74 -4.29 6.72 -29.33
N ASN A 75 -3.97 6.64 -30.63
CA ASN A 75 -4.16 7.72 -31.60
C ASN A 75 -5.22 7.39 -32.67
N ASP A 76 -5.98 6.31 -32.52
CA ASP A 76 -6.98 5.83 -33.47
C ASP A 76 -6.43 5.61 -34.89
N ILE A 77 -5.12 5.24 -35.01
CA ILE A 77 -4.43 4.99 -36.26
C ILE A 77 -4.67 3.53 -36.69
N GLN A 78 -5.42 3.36 -37.78
CA GLN A 78 -5.73 2.04 -38.32
C GLN A 78 -4.55 1.46 -39.13
N SER A 79 -4.51 0.10 -39.23
CA SER A 79 -3.58 -0.57 -40.15
C SER A 79 -3.82 -0.07 -41.58
N PRO A 80 -2.75 0.24 -42.34
CA PRO A 80 -1.31 -0.07 -42.18
C PRO A 80 -0.49 0.96 -41.39
N TYR A 81 -1.06 1.67 -40.43
CA TYR A 81 -0.39 2.61 -39.53
C TYR A 81 0.32 3.78 -40.22
N ILE A 82 -0.37 4.43 -41.17
CA ILE A 82 0.16 5.56 -41.93
C ILE A 82 0.18 6.81 -41.07
N ILE A 83 1.32 7.46 -41.00
CA ILE A 83 1.53 8.75 -40.33
C ILE A 83 2.25 9.72 -41.27
N TYR A 84 2.05 11.01 -41.07
CA TYR A 84 2.62 12.06 -41.92
C TYR A 84 3.46 13.03 -41.09
N PRO A 85 4.54 13.60 -41.66
CA PRO A 85 5.32 14.65 -41.01
C PRO A 85 4.42 15.81 -40.55
N GLY A 86 4.65 16.28 -39.33
CA GLY A 86 3.86 17.34 -38.70
C GLY A 86 2.66 16.87 -37.88
N LEU A 87 2.19 15.62 -38.06
CA LEU A 87 1.16 15.03 -37.22
C LEU A 87 1.64 15.00 -35.75
N VAL A 88 0.79 15.39 -34.83
CA VAL A 88 1.08 15.24 -33.40
C VAL A 88 0.38 13.98 -32.90
N ILE A 89 1.17 13.03 -32.46
CA ILE A 89 0.69 11.76 -31.88
C ILE A 89 0.98 11.70 -30.39
N ARG A 90 0.15 11.01 -29.66
CA ARG A 90 0.32 10.70 -28.26
C ARG A 90 1.14 9.41 -28.14
N ILE A 91 2.19 9.44 -27.35
CA ILE A 91 3.04 8.30 -27.07
C ILE A 91 2.66 7.80 -25.67
N PRO A 92 2.21 6.54 -25.53
CA PRO A 92 1.93 5.99 -24.20
C PRO A 92 3.21 5.96 -23.37
N GLU A 93 3.08 6.09 -22.06
CA GLU A 93 4.22 5.77 -21.19
C GLU A 93 4.59 4.29 -21.38
N LYS A 94 5.91 4.03 -21.32
CA LYS A 94 6.37 2.65 -21.22
C LYS A 94 5.74 2.05 -19.97
N SER A 95 4.89 1.04 -20.14
CA SER A 95 4.32 0.33 -19.01
C SER A 95 5.48 -0.17 -18.15
N LYS A 96 5.62 0.39 -16.96
CA LYS A 96 6.50 -0.22 -15.97
C LYS A 96 5.82 -1.52 -15.57
N ASN A 97 6.38 -2.63 -15.98
CA ASN A 97 5.92 -3.91 -15.47
C ASN A 97 6.43 -4.02 -14.04
N TYR A 98 5.60 -3.62 -13.08
CA TYR A 98 5.93 -3.74 -11.66
C TYR A 98 5.82 -5.19 -11.15
N GLY A 99 5.51 -6.13 -12.05
CA GLY A 99 5.22 -7.50 -11.65
C GLY A 99 3.87 -7.63 -10.95
N TYR A 100 3.76 -8.65 -10.13
CA TYR A 100 2.59 -8.87 -9.29
C TYR A 100 2.69 -7.96 -8.05
N LEU A 101 1.65 -7.17 -7.81
CA LEU A 101 1.55 -6.30 -6.63
C LEU A 101 0.53 -6.88 -5.67
N GLU A 102 0.92 -7.05 -4.42
CA GLU A 102 0.01 -7.34 -3.32
C GLU A 102 -0.36 -6.02 -2.63
N VAL A 103 -1.66 -5.79 -2.50
CA VAL A 103 -2.19 -4.56 -1.91
C VAL A 103 -2.90 -4.90 -0.62
N ASN A 104 -2.45 -4.32 0.49
CA ASN A 104 -3.09 -4.44 1.80
C ASN A 104 -3.69 -3.11 2.23
N ALA A 105 -4.91 -3.13 2.75
CA ALA A 105 -5.53 -1.97 3.36
C ALA A 105 -5.86 -2.25 4.83
N PHE A 106 -5.47 -1.33 5.71
CA PHE A 106 -5.96 -1.30 7.08
C PHE A 106 -7.35 -0.68 7.13
N ILE A 107 -8.23 -1.26 7.94
CA ILE A 107 -9.56 -0.72 8.18
C ILE A 107 -9.87 -0.66 9.67
N GLN A 108 -10.25 0.53 10.13
CA GLN A 108 -10.72 0.71 11.51
C GLN A 108 -12.13 0.14 11.64
N PRO A 109 -12.38 -0.84 12.51
CA PRO A 109 -13.72 -1.33 12.80
C PRO A 109 -14.68 -0.21 13.24
N SER A 110 -15.92 -0.30 12.78
CA SER A 110 -16.94 0.72 12.99
C SER A 110 -18.35 0.10 12.98
N THR A 111 -19.34 0.76 12.37
CA THR A 111 -20.64 0.12 12.17
C THR A 111 -20.64 -0.77 10.93
N PRO A 112 -21.41 -1.88 10.92
CA PRO A 112 -21.49 -2.80 9.77
C PRO A 112 -21.80 -2.11 8.44
N GLU A 113 -22.66 -1.09 8.45
CA GLU A 113 -23.06 -0.35 7.27
C GLU A 113 -21.88 0.47 6.70
N LYS A 114 -21.10 1.11 7.59
CA LYS A 114 -19.92 1.90 7.19
C LYS A 114 -18.83 0.99 6.66
N GLU A 115 -18.57 -0.14 7.34
CA GLU A 115 -17.58 -1.14 6.90
C GLU A 115 -17.89 -1.68 5.51
N LYS A 116 -19.14 -2.11 5.29
CA LYS A 116 -19.60 -2.61 3.97
C LYS A 116 -19.46 -1.56 2.88
N ARG A 117 -19.79 -0.29 3.17
CA ARG A 117 -19.66 0.79 2.20
C ARG A 117 -18.20 1.08 1.85
N VAL A 118 -17.34 1.25 2.87
CA VAL A 118 -15.92 1.58 2.65
C VAL A 118 -15.20 0.42 1.93
N LEU A 119 -15.45 -0.82 2.35
CA LEU A 119 -14.86 -1.98 1.69
C LEU A 119 -15.43 -2.16 0.27
N GLY A 120 -16.72 -1.93 0.05
CA GLY A 120 -17.34 -2.04 -1.27
C GLY A 120 -16.72 -1.13 -2.33
N GLU A 121 -16.13 0.00 -1.91
CA GLU A 121 -15.43 0.93 -2.80
C GLU A 121 -13.98 0.49 -3.14
N ALA A 122 -13.35 -0.36 -2.32
CA ALA A 122 -11.93 -0.67 -2.41
C ALA A 122 -11.63 -2.16 -2.62
N ILE A 123 -12.52 -3.06 -2.26
CA ILE A 123 -12.26 -4.49 -2.09
C ILE A 123 -11.73 -5.17 -3.37
N GLU A 124 -12.16 -4.72 -4.54
CA GLU A 124 -11.74 -5.27 -5.84
C GLU A 124 -10.25 -5.02 -6.15
N TYR A 125 -9.64 -4.04 -5.48
CA TYR A 125 -8.23 -3.66 -5.65
C TYR A 125 -7.32 -4.29 -4.60
N LEU A 126 -7.87 -5.01 -3.62
CA LEU A 126 -7.14 -5.54 -2.49
C LEU A 126 -6.73 -7.00 -2.68
N THR A 127 -5.51 -7.32 -2.29
CA THR A 127 -5.05 -8.69 -2.02
C THR A 127 -5.37 -9.06 -0.58
N TYR A 128 -5.14 -8.09 0.33
CA TYR A 128 -5.36 -8.26 1.77
C TYR A 128 -6.20 -7.11 2.34
N VAL A 129 -6.94 -7.43 3.39
CA VAL A 129 -7.57 -6.45 4.28
C VAL A 129 -7.19 -6.76 5.73
N THR A 130 -6.86 -5.72 6.48
CA THR A 130 -6.36 -5.85 7.85
C THR A 130 -7.21 -5.02 8.80
N PRO A 131 -8.14 -5.63 9.56
CA PRO A 131 -8.84 -4.95 10.65
C PRO A 131 -7.84 -4.44 11.71
N PHE A 132 -7.94 -3.19 12.10
CA PHE A 132 -6.99 -2.55 13.01
C PHE A 132 -7.65 -2.23 14.36
N SER A 133 -7.21 -2.79 15.50
CA SER A 133 -6.23 -3.84 15.70
C SER A 133 -6.53 -4.61 17.01
N HIS A 134 -5.98 -5.79 17.15
CA HIS A 134 -5.88 -6.45 18.46
C HIS A 134 -4.66 -5.90 19.20
N HIS A 135 -4.82 -5.47 20.47
CA HIS A 135 -3.72 -4.95 21.27
C HIS A 135 -3.17 -6.07 22.17
N VAL A 136 -1.86 -6.11 22.29
CA VAL A 136 -1.20 -7.01 23.23
C VAL A 136 -1.46 -6.55 24.66
N THR A 137 -1.66 -7.51 25.58
CA THR A 137 -1.79 -7.25 27.02
C THR A 137 -0.53 -7.67 27.79
N ALA A 138 -0.35 -7.15 28.99
CA ALA A 138 0.88 -7.35 29.78
C ALA A 138 1.15 -8.83 30.13
N ASP A 139 0.14 -9.68 30.10
CA ASP A 139 0.23 -11.13 30.31
C ASP A 139 0.45 -11.94 29.02
N GLY A 140 0.68 -11.25 27.87
CA GLY A 140 0.81 -11.89 26.55
C GLY A 140 -0.53 -12.27 25.91
N GLY A 141 -1.64 -11.74 26.45
CA GLY A 141 -2.97 -11.86 25.85
C GLY A 141 -3.19 -10.88 24.68
N LEU A 142 -4.42 -10.91 24.17
CA LEU A 142 -4.86 -10.03 23.06
C LEU A 142 -6.24 -9.49 23.40
N THR A 143 -6.45 -8.20 23.12
CA THR A 143 -7.79 -7.59 23.22
C THR A 143 -8.73 -8.13 22.14
N SER A 144 -10.04 -8.13 22.43
CA SER A 144 -11.05 -8.45 21.42
C SER A 144 -11.18 -7.32 20.40
N LEU A 145 -11.53 -7.68 19.16
CA LEU A 145 -11.84 -6.74 18.09
C LEU A 145 -13.17 -7.13 17.44
N ASN A 146 -14.02 -6.14 17.19
CA ASN A 146 -15.28 -6.35 16.47
C ASN A 146 -15.02 -6.21 14.95
N ASP A 147 -14.61 -7.29 14.32
CA ASP A 147 -14.18 -7.36 12.92
C ASP A 147 -15.02 -8.32 12.06
N ASP A 148 -16.07 -8.88 12.61
CA ASP A 148 -16.85 -9.95 11.96
C ASP A 148 -17.42 -9.54 10.61
N THR A 149 -17.90 -8.30 10.46
CA THR A 149 -18.41 -7.77 9.20
C THR A 149 -17.29 -7.65 8.17
N ILE A 150 -16.12 -7.14 8.60
CA ILE A 150 -14.94 -6.98 7.72
C ILE A 150 -14.51 -8.36 7.20
N LEU A 151 -14.41 -9.34 8.08
CA LEU A 151 -14.05 -10.72 7.72
C LEU A 151 -15.07 -11.37 6.79
N GLN A 152 -16.36 -11.09 6.99
CA GLN A 152 -17.40 -11.60 6.11
C GLN A 152 -17.29 -10.99 4.71
N VAL A 153 -17.15 -9.66 4.61
CA VAL A 153 -16.97 -8.98 3.31
C VAL A 153 -15.72 -9.48 2.58
N ALA A 154 -14.62 -9.67 3.31
CA ALA A 154 -13.39 -10.21 2.74
C ALA A 154 -13.59 -11.61 2.15
N ARG A 155 -14.23 -12.53 2.89
CA ARG A 155 -14.53 -13.89 2.42
C ARG A 155 -15.41 -13.88 1.18
N ASP A 156 -16.49 -13.07 1.17
CA ASP A 156 -17.44 -12.98 0.08
C ASP A 156 -16.79 -12.51 -1.22
N ASN A 157 -15.73 -11.68 -1.10
CA ASN A 157 -14.98 -11.13 -2.23
C ASN A 157 -13.65 -11.85 -2.50
N LYS A 158 -13.35 -12.96 -1.81
CA LYS A 158 -12.09 -13.73 -1.95
C LYS A 158 -10.82 -12.90 -1.68
N VAL A 159 -10.91 -11.92 -0.82
CA VAL A 159 -9.78 -11.14 -0.31
C VAL A 159 -9.31 -11.78 0.99
N ALA A 160 -8.02 -11.96 1.14
CA ALA A 160 -7.47 -12.56 2.35
C ALA A 160 -7.46 -11.55 3.50
N ALA A 161 -7.97 -11.95 4.67
CA ALA A 161 -7.94 -11.10 5.86
C ALA A 161 -6.68 -11.40 6.69
N LEU A 162 -5.94 -10.34 7.07
CA LEU A 162 -4.81 -10.45 7.99
C LEU A 162 -5.19 -9.88 9.37
N MET A 163 -4.80 -10.58 10.41
CA MET A 163 -4.93 -10.11 11.78
C MET A 163 -3.90 -9.02 12.05
N SER A 164 -4.28 -7.86 12.58
CA SER A 164 -3.32 -6.86 13.06
C SER A 164 -3.10 -6.98 14.55
N VAL A 165 -1.84 -7.00 14.98
CA VAL A 165 -1.42 -7.05 16.39
C VAL A 165 -0.51 -5.87 16.70
N THR A 166 -0.89 -5.04 17.68
CA THR A 166 -0.16 -3.83 18.05
C THR A 166 0.20 -3.82 19.54
N ASN A 167 1.21 -3.04 19.90
CA ASN A 167 1.53 -2.75 21.32
C ASN A 167 0.89 -1.44 21.81
N ILE A 168 -0.32 -1.13 21.33
CA ILE A 168 -1.08 0.04 21.78
C ILE A 168 -1.64 -0.22 23.18
N SER A 169 -1.47 0.78 24.07
CA SER A 169 -2.07 0.84 25.40
C SER A 169 -2.67 2.24 25.58
N GLY A 170 -3.98 2.33 25.80
CA GLY A 170 -4.71 3.60 25.68
C GLY A 170 -4.67 4.12 24.25
N ASP A 171 -4.19 5.35 24.06
CA ASP A 171 -4.15 6.01 22.74
C ASP A 171 -2.76 5.98 22.06
N ASN A 172 -1.79 5.27 22.63
CA ASN A 172 -0.40 5.31 22.14
C ASN A 172 0.26 3.93 22.13
N PHE A 173 1.27 3.77 21.27
CA PHE A 173 2.18 2.63 21.34
C PHE A 173 3.00 2.68 22.62
N ASP A 174 3.00 1.56 23.36
CA ASP A 174 3.61 1.42 24.67
C ASP A 174 4.94 0.66 24.58
N THR A 175 6.04 1.41 24.71
CA THR A 175 7.42 0.88 24.71
C THR A 175 7.64 -0.10 25.85
N GLN A 176 7.17 0.23 27.07
CA GLN A 176 7.42 -0.60 28.26
C GLN A 176 6.70 -1.95 28.15
N LEU A 177 5.46 -1.94 27.66
CA LEU A 177 4.69 -3.15 27.42
C LEU A 177 5.43 -4.12 26.50
N ILE A 178 5.85 -3.63 25.30
CA ILE A 178 6.48 -4.48 24.33
C ILE A 178 7.90 -4.91 24.75
N ASP A 179 8.66 -4.03 25.37
CA ASP A 179 9.98 -4.38 25.90
C ASP A 179 9.90 -5.46 26.99
N ASN A 180 8.90 -5.42 27.84
CA ASN A 180 8.66 -6.47 28.85
C ASN A 180 8.37 -7.83 28.19
N ILE A 181 7.57 -7.86 27.13
CA ILE A 181 7.27 -9.09 26.39
C ILE A 181 8.52 -9.61 25.68
N LEU A 182 9.26 -8.74 25.00
CA LEU A 182 10.48 -9.12 24.29
C LEU A 182 11.59 -9.61 25.23
N ASN A 183 11.56 -9.23 26.48
CA ASN A 183 12.50 -9.66 27.51
C ASN A 183 12.05 -10.92 28.30
N ASN A 184 10.90 -11.51 27.95
CA ASN A 184 10.34 -12.65 28.67
C ASN A 184 9.88 -13.74 27.70
N ASP A 185 10.63 -14.85 27.63
CA ASP A 185 10.35 -15.96 26.73
C ASP A 185 8.99 -16.62 26.96
N GLN A 186 8.51 -16.66 28.23
CA GLN A 186 7.20 -17.22 28.54
C GLN A 186 6.08 -16.33 27.99
N LEU A 187 6.19 -15.01 28.12
CA LEU A 187 5.22 -14.07 27.57
C LEU A 187 5.22 -14.09 26.02
N GLN A 188 6.39 -14.21 25.39
CA GLN A 188 6.48 -14.41 23.95
C GLN A 188 5.75 -15.68 23.50
N SER A 189 5.98 -16.80 24.18
CA SER A 189 5.34 -18.08 23.87
C SER A 189 3.82 -18.01 24.05
N THR A 190 3.36 -17.33 25.10
CA THR A 190 1.95 -17.10 25.36
C THR A 190 1.32 -16.25 24.25
N LEU A 191 1.96 -15.15 23.89
CA LEU A 191 1.49 -14.26 22.81
C LEU A 191 1.40 -14.99 21.47
N ILE A 192 2.45 -15.74 21.08
CA ILE A 192 2.48 -16.52 19.84
C ILE A 192 1.32 -17.53 19.82
N SER A 193 1.09 -18.23 20.95
CA SER A 193 -0.01 -19.20 21.05
C SER A 193 -1.37 -18.52 20.90
N ASN A 194 -1.56 -17.36 21.51
CA ASN A 194 -2.80 -16.58 21.42
C ASN A 194 -3.03 -16.07 20.00
N ILE A 195 -1.99 -15.58 19.32
CA ILE A 195 -2.06 -15.18 17.90
C ILE A 195 -2.52 -16.37 17.05
N LEU A 196 -1.86 -17.52 17.17
CA LEU A 196 -2.19 -18.72 16.40
C LEU A 196 -3.63 -19.20 16.65
N ASN A 197 -4.07 -19.20 17.91
CA ASN A 197 -5.43 -19.59 18.27
C ASN A 197 -6.47 -18.64 17.66
N LEU A 198 -6.21 -17.34 17.70
CA LEU A 198 -7.12 -16.34 17.16
C LEU A 198 -7.18 -16.37 15.62
N ILE A 199 -6.05 -16.56 14.95
CA ILE A 199 -5.98 -16.81 13.51
C ILE A 199 -6.87 -17.98 13.12
N LYS A 200 -6.73 -19.12 13.82
CA LYS A 200 -7.52 -20.34 13.56
C LYS A 200 -9.00 -20.13 13.80
N SER A 201 -9.37 -19.51 14.92
CA SER A 201 -10.77 -19.36 15.33
C SER A 201 -11.56 -18.38 14.43
N LYS A 202 -10.92 -17.31 13.96
CA LYS A 202 -11.55 -16.29 13.11
C LYS A 202 -11.33 -16.53 11.62
N GLY A 203 -10.41 -17.40 11.23
CA GLY A 203 -10.11 -17.72 9.84
C GLY A 203 -9.29 -16.65 9.13
N TYR A 204 -8.37 -16.01 9.83
CA TYR A 204 -7.40 -15.12 9.23
C TYR A 204 -6.39 -15.89 8.36
N TYR A 205 -5.89 -15.26 7.32
CA TYR A 205 -4.86 -15.80 6.43
C TYR A 205 -3.44 -15.68 7.02
N GLY A 206 -3.25 -14.79 7.98
CA GLY A 206 -1.99 -14.55 8.65
C GLY A 206 -2.07 -13.38 9.62
N VAL A 207 -0.92 -12.83 10.00
CA VAL A 207 -0.80 -11.74 10.95
C VAL A 207 0.08 -10.62 10.42
N VAL A 208 -0.32 -9.38 10.71
CA VAL A 208 0.51 -8.18 10.59
C VAL A 208 0.95 -7.79 12.00
N VAL A 209 2.24 -7.86 12.27
CA VAL A 209 2.84 -7.39 13.51
C VAL A 209 3.20 -5.92 13.34
N ASP A 210 2.53 -5.07 14.08
CA ASP A 210 2.71 -3.61 14.04
C ASP A 210 3.11 -3.11 15.44
N PHE A 211 4.36 -3.47 15.81
CA PHE A 211 4.96 -3.03 17.06
C PHE A 211 5.82 -1.81 16.82
N GLU A 212 5.42 -0.71 17.43
CA GLU A 212 6.14 0.56 17.31
C GLU A 212 6.82 0.97 18.62
N ARG A 213 7.77 1.91 18.50
CA ARG A 213 8.53 2.47 19.64
C ARG A 213 9.28 1.41 20.46
N ILE A 214 9.70 0.32 19.83
CA ILE A 214 10.56 -0.68 20.46
C ILE A 214 11.91 -0.04 20.81
N SER A 215 12.43 -0.30 22.02
CA SER A 215 13.75 0.19 22.40
C SER A 215 14.83 -0.39 21.49
N PRO A 216 15.77 0.42 20.96
CA PRO A 216 16.80 -0.04 20.00
C PRO A 216 17.65 -1.20 20.51
N GLU A 217 17.90 -1.27 21.81
CA GLU A 217 18.61 -2.37 22.48
C GLU A 217 17.86 -3.70 22.39
N ASN A 218 16.56 -3.69 22.17
CA ASN A 218 15.72 -4.89 22.00
C ASN A 218 15.61 -5.37 20.54
N ARG A 219 16.37 -4.77 19.61
CA ARG A 219 16.34 -5.13 18.19
C ARG A 219 16.50 -6.66 17.95
N GLU A 220 17.53 -7.28 18.53
CA GLU A 220 17.76 -8.70 18.35
C GLU A 220 16.69 -9.57 19.02
N LYS A 221 16.11 -9.09 20.12
CA LYS A 221 15.00 -9.78 20.78
C LYS A 221 13.74 -9.73 19.93
N TYR A 222 13.48 -8.58 19.28
CA TYR A 222 12.37 -8.44 18.34
C TYR A 222 12.56 -9.34 17.11
N ASN A 223 13.76 -9.34 16.53
CA ASN A 223 14.10 -10.27 15.45
C ASN A 223 13.88 -11.73 15.84
N ASN A 224 14.29 -12.12 17.05
CA ASN A 224 14.09 -13.47 17.56
C ASN A 224 12.61 -13.80 17.81
N PHE A 225 11.83 -12.85 18.33
CA PHE A 225 10.38 -13.00 18.46
C PHE A 225 9.73 -13.25 17.10
N LEU A 226 10.07 -12.46 16.08
CA LEU A 226 9.52 -12.64 14.73
C LEU A 226 9.92 -14.01 14.13
N ARG A 227 11.15 -14.48 14.34
CA ARG A 227 11.56 -15.85 13.91
C ARG A 227 10.70 -16.93 14.60
N LYS A 228 10.54 -16.85 15.94
CA LYS A 228 9.67 -17.77 16.69
C LYS A 228 8.23 -17.74 16.17
N LEU A 229 7.72 -16.54 15.85
CA LEU A 229 6.37 -16.38 15.31
C LEU A 229 6.25 -17.02 13.92
N VAL A 230 7.21 -16.77 13.03
CA VAL A 230 7.27 -17.40 11.71
C VAL A 230 7.33 -18.92 11.83
N ASP A 231 8.23 -19.47 12.68
CA ASP A 231 8.36 -20.91 12.90
C ASP A 231 7.05 -21.54 13.39
N ALA A 232 6.28 -20.82 14.22
CA ALA A 232 5.00 -21.30 14.74
C ALA A 232 3.84 -21.23 13.71
N LEU A 233 3.88 -20.29 12.78
CA LEU A 233 2.80 -20.04 11.84
C LEU A 233 3.00 -20.70 10.47
N HIS A 234 4.24 -20.79 9.99
CA HIS A 234 4.55 -21.43 8.71
C HIS A 234 4.34 -22.95 8.73
N PRO A 235 3.98 -23.58 7.58
CA PRO A 235 3.70 -22.96 6.28
C PRO A 235 2.24 -22.52 6.09
N ASN A 236 1.40 -22.59 7.12
CA ASN A 236 -0.05 -22.46 6.99
C ASN A 236 -0.52 -20.99 6.95
N TYR A 237 0.23 -20.09 7.57
CA TYR A 237 -0.14 -18.67 7.73
C TYR A 237 1.05 -17.78 7.41
N ILE A 238 0.78 -16.60 6.81
CA ILE A 238 1.81 -15.60 6.55
C ILE A 238 2.04 -14.71 7.77
N VAL A 239 3.27 -14.25 7.91
CA VAL A 239 3.66 -13.22 8.88
C VAL A 239 4.17 -12.01 8.13
N VAL A 240 3.57 -10.88 8.41
CA VAL A 240 3.93 -9.56 7.86
C VAL A 240 4.33 -8.67 9.03
N THR A 241 5.27 -7.78 8.87
CA THR A 241 5.59 -6.76 9.87
C THR A 241 5.47 -5.37 9.27
N ALA A 242 4.80 -4.47 9.99
CA ALA A 242 4.80 -3.05 9.67
C ALA A 242 6.14 -2.45 10.12
N LEU A 243 6.76 -1.66 9.25
CA LEU A 243 8.03 -0.99 9.54
C LEU A 243 7.85 0.51 9.44
N ALA A 244 8.43 1.25 10.38
CA ALA A 244 8.45 2.70 10.29
C ALA A 244 9.20 3.14 9.03
N PRO A 245 8.65 4.05 8.21
CA PRO A 245 9.33 4.53 7.01
C PRO A 245 10.61 5.27 7.40
N LYS A 246 11.70 5.02 6.71
CA LYS A 246 12.95 5.77 6.88
C LYS A 246 13.38 6.39 5.56
N THR A 247 13.94 7.59 5.62
CA THR A 247 14.49 8.32 4.46
C THR A 247 16.02 8.32 4.42
N TYR A 248 16.65 7.83 5.48
CA TYR A 248 18.12 7.69 5.62
C TYR A 248 18.42 6.55 6.59
N ASP A 249 19.65 6.06 6.58
CA ASP A 249 20.06 5.02 7.53
C ASP A 249 20.11 5.58 8.94
N VAL A 250 19.33 4.96 9.82
CA VAL A 250 19.23 5.34 11.22
C VAL A 250 20.25 4.54 12.00
N THR A 251 21.19 5.24 12.61
CA THR A 251 22.13 4.65 13.57
C THR A 251 21.43 4.35 14.89
N THR A 252 22.02 3.48 15.70
CA THR A 252 21.56 3.11 17.05
C THR A 252 21.19 4.34 17.88
N GLY A 253 20.08 4.27 18.63
CA GLY A 253 19.62 5.35 19.53
C GLY A 253 18.27 5.96 19.19
N SER A 254 17.70 5.64 18.04
CA SER A 254 16.33 6.02 17.65
C SER A 254 15.44 4.78 17.65
N TRP A 255 14.16 4.93 18.00
CA TRP A 255 13.18 3.85 17.93
C TRP A 255 13.08 3.17 16.55
N HIS A 256 13.42 3.88 15.45
CA HIS A 256 13.58 3.30 14.12
C HIS A 256 14.74 2.28 14.05
N GLY A 257 15.72 2.36 14.94
CA GLY A 257 16.85 1.45 14.98
C GLY A 257 16.51 0.04 15.47
N ALA A 258 15.31 -0.16 16.04
CA ALA A 258 14.84 -1.47 16.46
C ALA A 258 14.40 -2.36 15.29
N HIS A 259 14.14 -1.79 14.11
CA HIS A 259 13.74 -2.54 12.93
C HIS A 259 14.94 -2.88 12.06
N ASP A 260 15.13 -4.16 11.75
CA ASP A 260 16.18 -4.63 10.85
C ASP A 260 15.65 -4.76 9.42
N TYR A 261 15.76 -3.67 8.66
CA TYR A 261 15.26 -3.60 7.29
C TYR A 261 15.96 -4.55 6.31
N ASN A 262 17.09 -5.16 6.68
CA ASN A 262 17.78 -6.14 5.85
C ASN A 262 17.26 -7.56 6.08
N LEU A 263 16.62 -7.80 7.21
CA LEU A 263 16.13 -9.13 7.61
C LEU A 263 14.74 -9.43 7.02
N TYR A 264 13.97 -8.40 6.70
CA TYR A 264 12.58 -8.55 6.29
C TYR A 264 12.45 -8.39 4.77
N SER A 265 11.88 -9.42 4.11
CA SER A 265 11.34 -9.27 2.76
C SER A 265 10.10 -8.38 2.87
N ILE A 266 10.26 -7.12 2.54
CA ILE A 266 9.38 -6.04 2.96
C ILE A 266 8.09 -6.04 2.14
N LEU A 267 6.97 -6.31 2.80
CA LEU A 267 5.73 -5.64 2.47
C LEU A 267 5.80 -4.25 3.13
N LEU A 268 6.22 -3.24 2.39
CA LEU A 268 6.22 -1.86 2.85
C LEU A 268 4.76 -1.41 2.99
N VAL A 269 4.24 -1.46 4.21
CA VAL A 269 3.00 -0.78 4.55
C VAL A 269 3.37 0.65 4.90
N CYS A 270 3.24 1.56 3.94
CA CYS A 270 3.31 2.99 4.23
C CYS A 270 2.08 3.36 5.05
N GLN A 271 2.27 3.72 6.32
CA GLN A 271 1.24 4.46 7.08
C GLN A 271 1.27 5.93 6.63
N TYR A 272 0.11 6.45 6.24
CA TYR A 272 -0.15 7.88 6.02
C TYR A 272 -0.78 8.48 7.27
#